data_af72de8e7d61fe11d3a56f004e283406
#
_entry.id   af72de8e7d61fe11d3a56f004e283406
#
_cell.length_a   1.000
_cell.length_b   1.000
_cell.length_c   1.000
_cell.angle_alpha   90.00
_cell.angle_beta   90.00
_cell.angle_gamma   90.00
#
_symmetry.space_group_name_H-M   'P 1'
#
loop_
_entity.id
_entity.type
_entity.pdbx_description
1 polymer ?
#
loop_
_entity_poly.entity_id
_entity_poly.type
_entity_poly.pdbx_seq_one_letter_code
_entity_poly.pdbx_strand_id
1 'polypeptide(L)'
;MKEGYLSLVIHEITEMMMKYNAIIAMEDLNYGFKRGRFKVERQVYQKFETMLISKLNYLVDKHKKVDEPGGLLRGYQFAYVPASLDRLGRQCGFIFYVPAAYTSKIDPTTGFVDLFNHSELIKAGKRRDNLSKFDGIYYDEQKDMFCYAFDYKNFVTHNTDIYQNSWEIYTNKERLRKIFENGRPTGKTEKIELTQMMKEVLTGAGVEYKDGHNLIDDILNSNDNCIKQVLDIFLYSIQLRNSKGENEDSKESDYDRIISPVLNQENEFFDSVVYADKYKKDEKLADKPIDADANGAYCIALKGLYEILQIKNNWKEGEVFSRDTLKITNADWLRFMQSRGFE
;
A
#
# COMPACT_ATOMS: atom_id res chain seq x y z
N MET A 1 -4.86 23.72 20.77
CA MET A 1 -5.73 22.69 20.17
C MET A 1 -4.94 21.54 19.54
N LYS A 2 -3.97 21.79 18.64
CA LYS A 2 -3.20 20.69 17.99
C LYS A 2 -2.35 19.82 18.94
N GLU A 3 -1.75 20.40 19.98
CA GLU A 3 -0.95 19.65 20.98
C GLU A 3 -1.78 18.68 21.81
N GLY A 4 -2.96 19.10 22.27
CA GLY A 4 -3.85 18.23 23.02
C GLY A 4 -4.30 17.01 22.20
N TYR A 5 -4.59 17.19 20.90
CA TYR A 5 -4.94 16.08 20.03
C TYR A 5 -3.77 15.09 19.85
N LEU A 6 -2.56 15.60 19.56
CA LEU A 6 -1.36 14.74 19.46
C LEU A 6 -1.10 13.97 20.77
N SER A 7 -1.31 14.62 21.92
CA SER A 7 -1.16 13.97 23.23
C SER A 7 -2.13 12.80 23.42
N LEU A 8 -3.38 12.95 22.97
CA LEU A 8 -4.37 11.86 23.02
C LEU A 8 -3.96 10.69 22.13
N VAL A 9 -3.55 10.96 20.88
CA VAL A 9 -3.08 9.91 19.96
C VAL A 9 -1.87 9.17 20.53
N ILE A 10 -0.91 9.89 21.12
CA ILE A 10 0.28 9.29 21.75
C ILE A 10 -0.12 8.44 22.97
N HIS A 11 -1.10 8.87 23.73
CA HIS A 11 -1.62 8.09 24.86
C HIS A 11 -2.18 6.75 24.38
N GLU A 12 -3.06 6.75 23.38
CA GLU A 12 -3.62 5.54 22.77
C GLU A 12 -2.54 4.60 22.23
N ILE A 13 -1.55 5.13 21.52
CA ILE A 13 -0.42 4.33 21.00
C ILE A 13 0.34 3.67 22.16
N THR A 14 0.62 4.41 23.24
CA THR A 14 1.37 3.86 24.38
C THR A 14 0.56 2.83 25.15
N GLU A 15 -0.75 3.00 25.29
CA GLU A 15 -1.63 1.99 25.88
C GLU A 15 -1.68 0.71 25.06
N MET A 16 -1.84 0.83 23.72
CA MET A 16 -1.77 -0.33 22.83
C MET A 16 -0.41 -1.05 22.92
N MET A 17 0.70 -0.28 22.94
CA MET A 17 2.04 -0.85 23.07
C MET A 17 2.17 -1.68 24.36
N MET A 18 1.68 -1.15 25.48
CA MET A 18 1.73 -1.85 26.77
C MET A 18 0.78 -3.06 26.81
N LYS A 19 -0.44 -2.91 26.28
CA LYS A 19 -1.46 -3.97 26.27
C LYS A 19 -1.02 -5.20 25.47
N TYR A 20 -0.35 -4.98 24.33
CA TYR A 20 0.03 -6.05 23.39
C TYR A 20 1.51 -6.43 23.47
N ASN A 21 2.30 -5.84 24.38
CA ASN A 21 3.77 -5.95 24.41
C ASN A 21 4.38 -5.67 23.02
N ALA A 22 3.89 -4.65 22.35
CA ALA A 22 4.23 -4.32 20.98
C ALA A 22 5.42 -3.36 20.90
N ILE A 23 6.10 -3.37 19.76
CA ILE A 23 7.06 -2.35 19.37
C ILE A 23 6.46 -1.51 18.24
N ILE A 24 6.95 -0.28 18.09
CA ILE A 24 6.41 0.69 17.15
C ILE A 24 7.33 0.78 15.93
N ALA A 25 6.84 0.33 14.77
CA ALA A 25 7.49 0.60 13.50
C ALA A 25 6.97 1.92 12.93
N MET A 26 7.87 2.80 12.51
CA MET A 26 7.55 4.08 11.90
C MET A 26 8.18 4.21 10.52
N GLU A 27 7.52 4.95 9.65
CA GLU A 27 8.06 5.30 8.34
C GLU A 27 9.23 6.28 8.49
N ASP A 28 10.39 6.00 7.86
CA ASP A 28 11.49 6.95 7.77
C ASP A 28 11.20 8.04 6.73
N LEU A 29 10.52 9.09 7.15
CA LEU A 29 10.16 10.21 6.30
C LEU A 29 11.34 11.17 6.02
N ASN A 30 12.48 11.03 6.72
CA ASN A 30 13.64 11.88 6.50
C ASN A 30 14.25 11.71 5.10
N TYR A 31 14.08 10.54 4.48
CA TYR A 31 14.59 10.24 3.13
C TYR A 31 13.70 10.78 2.00
N GLY A 32 12.40 10.89 2.20
CA GLY A 32 11.41 11.25 1.15
C GLY A 32 10.82 12.66 1.26
N PHE A 33 10.82 13.25 2.46
CA PHE A 33 10.15 14.53 2.74
C PHE A 33 10.79 15.77 2.09
N LYS A 34 11.99 15.64 1.53
CA LYS A 34 12.71 16.79 0.94
C LYS A 34 12.11 17.26 -0.40
N ARG A 35 11.19 16.51 -1.02
CA ARG A 35 10.61 16.83 -2.34
C ARG A 35 9.08 16.89 -2.27
N GLY A 36 8.52 18.05 -1.93
CA GLY A 36 7.16 18.41 -2.36
C GLY A 36 6.01 18.35 -1.35
N ARG A 37 6.24 18.06 -0.05
CA ARG A 37 5.17 18.17 0.97
C ARG A 37 5.21 19.50 1.71
N PHE A 38 4.03 19.97 2.15
CA PHE A 38 3.86 21.25 2.82
C PHE A 38 4.70 21.31 4.13
N LYS A 39 5.30 22.46 4.38
CA LYS A 39 6.11 22.77 5.60
C LYS A 39 5.35 22.46 6.91
N VAL A 40 4.03 22.63 6.90
CA VAL A 40 3.14 22.39 8.07
C VAL A 40 3.07 20.93 8.44
N GLU A 41 2.95 20.01 7.47
CA GLU A 41 2.87 18.56 7.71
C GLU A 41 4.15 18.04 8.34
N ARG A 42 5.30 18.49 7.85
CA ARG A 42 6.60 18.13 8.40
C ARG A 42 6.74 18.55 9.86
N GLN A 43 6.30 19.76 10.23
CA GLN A 43 6.38 20.25 11.60
C GLN A 43 5.48 19.45 12.56
N VAL A 44 4.28 19.09 12.10
CA VAL A 44 3.34 18.28 12.89
C VAL A 44 3.91 16.89 13.12
N TYR A 45 4.48 16.27 12.09
CA TYR A 45 5.08 14.94 12.18
C TYR A 45 6.30 14.93 13.12
N GLN A 46 7.24 15.87 12.96
CA GLN A 46 8.38 15.99 13.87
C GLN A 46 7.95 16.23 15.33
N LYS A 47 6.91 17.00 15.53
CA LYS A 47 6.36 17.23 16.87
C LYS A 47 5.76 15.93 17.44
N PHE A 48 5.01 15.18 16.64
CA PHE A 48 4.47 13.88 17.03
C PHE A 48 5.60 12.93 17.45
N GLU A 49 6.63 12.77 16.62
CA GLU A 49 7.79 11.91 16.93
C GLU A 49 8.46 12.31 18.24
N THR A 50 8.75 13.60 18.41
CA THR A 50 9.41 14.12 19.62
C THR A 50 8.57 13.86 20.87
N MET A 51 7.27 14.10 20.80
CA MET A 51 6.34 13.86 21.90
C MET A 51 6.22 12.36 22.23
N LEU A 52 6.16 11.49 21.22
CA LEU A 52 6.11 10.04 21.41
C LEU A 52 7.39 9.52 22.08
N ILE A 53 8.56 9.93 21.59
CA ILE A 53 9.86 9.57 22.17
C ILE A 53 9.94 10.05 23.63
N SER A 54 9.52 11.28 23.91
CA SER A 54 9.53 11.84 25.25
C SER A 54 8.60 11.07 26.19
N LYS A 55 7.41 10.65 25.69
CA LYS A 55 6.46 9.84 26.44
C LYS A 55 7.03 8.46 26.76
N LEU A 56 7.66 7.80 25.81
CA LEU A 56 8.25 6.46 25.99
C LEU A 56 9.57 6.49 26.79
N ASN A 57 10.25 7.64 26.85
CA ASN A 57 11.41 7.80 27.69
C ASN A 57 11.07 7.83 29.18
N TYR A 58 9.84 8.21 29.53
CA TYR A 58 9.35 8.15 30.90
C TYR A 58 7.88 7.74 30.92
N LEU A 59 7.63 6.44 30.83
CA LEU A 59 6.29 5.86 30.83
C LEU A 59 5.97 5.28 32.19
N VAL A 60 4.87 5.75 32.80
CA VAL A 60 4.36 5.28 34.09
C VAL A 60 3.09 4.47 33.88
N ASP A 61 3.09 3.26 34.39
CA ASP A 61 1.91 2.43 34.52
C ASP A 61 1.20 2.75 35.87
N LYS A 62 0.01 3.35 35.78
CA LYS A 62 -0.77 3.78 36.96
C LYS A 62 -1.30 2.62 37.80
N HIS A 63 -1.30 1.41 37.28
CA HIS A 63 -1.75 0.21 37.98
C HIS A 63 -0.66 -0.42 38.85
N LYS A 64 0.58 0.06 38.73
CA LYS A 64 1.72 -0.42 39.51
C LYS A 64 1.95 0.40 40.76
N LYS A 65 2.54 -0.24 41.80
CA LYS A 65 2.95 0.49 42.98
C LYS A 65 4.03 1.51 42.64
N VAL A 66 4.10 2.56 43.44
CA VAL A 66 4.93 3.75 43.19
C VAL A 66 6.42 3.40 43.00
N ASP A 67 6.91 2.40 43.74
CA ASP A 67 8.30 1.94 43.79
C ASP A 67 8.59 0.69 42.94
N GLU A 68 7.56 0.08 42.31
CA GLU A 68 7.77 -1.04 41.39
C GLU A 68 8.32 -0.58 40.00
N PRO A 69 9.02 -1.46 39.24
CA PRO A 69 9.39 -1.15 37.87
C PRO A 69 8.16 -0.80 37.01
N GLY A 70 8.19 0.40 36.44
CA GLY A 70 7.05 1.00 35.72
C GLY A 70 6.15 1.87 36.57
N GLY A 71 6.29 1.88 37.91
CA GLY A 71 5.58 2.81 38.79
C GLY A 71 6.12 4.23 38.76
N LEU A 72 5.53 5.15 39.49
CA LEU A 72 5.77 6.59 39.43
C LEU A 72 7.25 6.98 39.69
N LEU A 73 7.94 6.32 40.59
CA LEU A 73 9.33 6.58 40.91
C LEU A 73 10.33 5.78 40.03
N ARG A 74 9.85 4.80 39.30
CA ARG A 74 10.64 3.88 38.45
C ARG A 74 9.99 3.67 37.09
N GLY A 75 9.59 4.75 36.44
CA GLY A 75 9.00 4.72 35.09
C GLY A 75 9.86 3.99 34.08
N TYR A 76 9.24 3.39 33.07
CA TYR A 76 9.93 2.72 32.00
C TYR A 76 10.63 3.71 31.08
N GLN A 77 11.79 3.33 30.58
CA GLN A 77 12.58 4.06 29.59
C GLN A 77 12.69 3.21 28.32
N PHE A 78 11.70 3.29 27.45
CA PHE A 78 11.63 2.49 26.23
C PHE A 78 12.22 3.17 25.01
N ALA A 79 12.45 4.49 25.07
CA ALA A 79 13.03 5.22 23.96
C ALA A 79 14.19 6.09 24.39
N TYR A 80 15.22 6.15 23.55
CA TYR A 80 16.33 7.07 23.74
C TYR A 80 15.94 8.44 23.18
N VAL A 81 16.18 9.51 23.93
CA VAL A 81 15.99 10.87 23.46
C VAL A 81 17.19 11.25 22.59
N PRO A 82 17.03 11.47 21.27
CA PRO A 82 18.13 11.85 20.43
C PRO A 82 18.67 13.24 20.81
N ALA A 83 20.01 13.41 20.80
CA ALA A 83 20.68 14.67 21.14
C ALA A 83 20.35 15.80 20.14
N SER A 84 19.88 15.46 18.95
CA SER A 84 19.52 16.42 17.90
C SER A 84 18.46 15.85 16.97
N LEU A 85 17.67 16.73 16.32
CA LEU A 85 16.58 16.34 15.42
C LEU A 85 17.05 15.62 14.13
N ASP A 86 18.29 15.80 13.72
CA ASP A 86 18.89 15.10 12.59
C ASP A 86 19.18 13.61 12.88
N ARG A 87 19.13 13.23 14.16
CA ARG A 87 19.25 11.83 14.60
C ARG A 87 17.89 11.12 14.74
N LEU A 88 16.79 11.83 14.60
CA LEU A 88 15.48 11.20 14.46
C LEU A 88 15.50 10.25 13.26
N GLY A 89 14.86 9.11 13.41
CA GLY A 89 14.84 8.06 12.38
C GLY A 89 16.06 7.13 12.37
N ARG A 90 17.03 7.33 13.26
CA ARG A 90 18.24 6.48 13.38
C ARG A 90 18.27 5.60 14.62
N GLN A 91 17.25 5.66 15.42
CA GLN A 91 17.19 4.92 16.68
C GLN A 91 16.64 3.51 16.46
N CYS A 92 17.14 2.57 17.24
CA CYS A 92 16.64 1.20 17.35
C CYS A 92 16.14 0.98 18.78
N GLY A 93 15.05 0.24 18.94
CA GLY A 93 14.45 -0.04 20.25
C GLY A 93 12.96 -0.27 20.13
N PHE A 94 12.18 0.19 21.10
CA PHE A 94 10.70 0.10 21.02
C PHE A 94 10.09 0.98 19.93
N ILE A 95 10.83 1.99 19.47
CA ILE A 95 10.54 2.67 18.20
C ILE A 95 11.70 2.39 17.25
N PHE A 96 11.39 1.99 16.03
CA PHE A 96 12.35 1.88 14.96
C PHE A 96 11.72 2.30 13.62
N TYR A 97 12.57 2.60 12.63
CA TYR A 97 12.16 3.24 11.40
C TYR A 97 12.45 2.35 10.21
N VAL A 98 11.48 2.23 9.32
CA VAL A 98 11.58 1.46 8.08
C VAL A 98 11.45 2.37 6.85
N PRO A 99 12.09 2.02 5.72
CA PRO A 99 11.94 2.77 4.49
C PRO A 99 10.50 2.73 3.96
N ALA A 100 9.99 3.90 3.53
CA ALA A 100 8.62 4.07 3.03
C ALA A 100 8.34 3.41 1.66
N ALA A 101 9.38 3.03 0.92
CA ALA A 101 9.21 2.52 -0.43
C ALA A 101 8.30 1.30 -0.49
N TYR A 102 7.30 1.34 -1.39
CA TYR A 102 6.33 0.27 -1.63
C TYR A 102 5.51 -0.17 -0.40
N THR A 103 5.21 0.72 0.54
CA THR A 103 4.36 0.38 1.69
C THR A 103 2.88 0.66 1.43
N SER A 104 2.53 1.75 0.77
CA SER A 104 1.14 2.13 0.50
C SER A 104 0.56 1.62 -0.83
N LYS A 105 1.37 0.95 -1.66
CA LYS A 105 1.01 0.51 -3.02
C LYS A 105 0.95 -1.01 -3.19
N ILE A 106 1.19 -1.76 -2.12
CA ILE A 106 1.14 -3.22 -2.13
C ILE A 106 -0.26 -3.68 -1.73
N ASP A 107 -0.78 -4.64 -2.49
CA ASP A 107 -1.97 -5.39 -2.10
C ASP A 107 -1.65 -6.23 -0.85
N PRO A 108 -2.38 -6.02 0.25
CA PRO A 108 -2.08 -6.69 1.53
C PRO A 108 -2.35 -8.20 1.51
N THR A 109 -3.08 -8.70 0.52
CA THR A 109 -3.52 -10.11 0.44
C THR A 109 -2.71 -10.94 -0.55
N THR A 110 -2.23 -10.32 -1.63
CA THR A 110 -1.53 -11.03 -2.71
C THR A 110 -0.07 -10.60 -2.87
N GLY A 111 0.31 -9.47 -2.27
CA GLY A 111 1.63 -8.86 -2.48
C GLY A 111 1.79 -8.21 -3.85
N PHE A 112 0.72 -8.11 -4.65
CA PHE A 112 0.77 -7.39 -5.92
C PHE A 112 1.17 -5.94 -5.71
N VAL A 113 2.02 -5.43 -6.59
CA VAL A 113 2.45 -4.02 -6.60
C VAL A 113 2.51 -3.52 -8.04
N ASP A 114 1.99 -2.31 -8.26
CA ASP A 114 2.10 -1.66 -9.55
C ASP A 114 3.53 -1.12 -9.79
N LEU A 115 4.25 -1.72 -10.73
CA LEU A 115 5.60 -1.31 -11.16
C LEU A 115 5.61 -0.63 -12.53
N PHE A 116 4.46 -0.40 -13.17
CA PHE A 116 4.39 0.18 -14.50
C PHE A 116 4.73 1.68 -14.49
N ASN A 117 5.35 2.12 -15.58
CA ASN A 117 5.39 3.54 -15.92
C ASN A 117 4.14 3.88 -16.73
N HIS A 118 3.11 4.40 -16.05
CA HIS A 118 1.80 4.67 -16.65
C HIS A 118 1.90 5.56 -17.91
N SER A 119 2.70 6.62 -17.86
CA SER A 119 2.83 7.56 -18.97
C SER A 119 3.50 6.93 -20.20
N GLU A 120 4.47 6.05 -20.01
CA GLU A 120 5.11 5.33 -21.10
C GLU A 120 4.21 4.22 -21.67
N LEU A 121 3.40 3.58 -20.82
CA LEU A 121 2.49 2.51 -21.24
C LEU A 121 1.46 2.99 -22.27
N ILE A 122 0.86 4.17 -22.05
CA ILE A 122 -0.19 4.74 -22.92
C ILE A 122 0.35 5.76 -23.95
N LYS A 123 1.65 5.93 -24.05
CA LYS A 123 2.29 6.94 -24.92
C LYS A 123 1.98 6.68 -26.39
N ALA A 124 1.51 7.72 -27.07
CA ALA A 124 1.30 7.65 -28.52
C ALA A 124 2.56 7.16 -29.26
N GLY A 125 2.40 6.23 -30.19
CA GLY A 125 3.51 5.59 -30.92
C GLY A 125 4.17 4.39 -30.20
N LYS A 126 3.85 4.14 -28.91
CA LYS A 126 4.32 2.96 -28.17
C LYS A 126 3.20 1.99 -27.78
N ARG A 127 1.94 2.37 -27.95
CA ARG A 127 0.77 1.61 -27.49
C ARG A 127 0.72 0.21 -28.06
N ARG A 128 0.95 0.05 -29.39
CA ARG A 128 0.95 -1.25 -30.06
C ARG A 128 2.05 -2.15 -29.51
N ASP A 129 3.26 -1.63 -29.39
CA ASP A 129 4.38 -2.37 -28.83
C ASP A 129 4.14 -2.73 -27.36
N ASN A 130 3.51 -1.84 -26.58
CA ASN A 130 3.20 -2.12 -25.19
C ASN A 130 2.08 -3.14 -25.06
N LEU A 131 1.04 -3.09 -25.90
CA LEU A 131 -0.03 -4.08 -25.89
C LEU A 131 0.49 -5.49 -26.25
N SER A 132 1.40 -5.60 -27.22
CA SER A 132 2.00 -6.88 -27.62
C SER A 132 2.91 -7.52 -26.56
N LYS A 133 3.23 -6.81 -25.47
CA LYS A 133 4.02 -7.34 -24.35
C LYS A 133 3.19 -8.09 -23.31
N PHE A 134 1.86 -7.98 -23.38
CA PHE A 134 0.99 -8.81 -22.55
C PHE A 134 1.03 -10.26 -23.07
N ASP A 135 0.98 -11.22 -22.18
CA ASP A 135 0.90 -12.64 -22.53
C ASP A 135 -0.49 -13.00 -23.06
N GLY A 136 -1.52 -12.27 -22.61
CA GLY A 136 -2.87 -12.41 -23.12
C GLY A 136 -3.85 -11.41 -22.52
N ILE A 137 -4.94 -11.19 -23.25
CA ILE A 137 -6.15 -10.51 -22.75
C ILE A 137 -7.32 -11.42 -23.07
N TYR A 138 -8.01 -11.91 -22.05
CA TYR A 138 -9.05 -12.93 -22.17
C TYR A 138 -10.35 -12.43 -21.56
N TYR A 139 -11.48 -12.89 -22.10
CA TYR A 139 -12.77 -12.81 -21.43
C TYR A 139 -13.03 -14.10 -20.67
N ASP A 140 -13.38 -14.01 -19.40
CA ASP A 140 -13.80 -15.11 -18.53
C ASP A 140 -15.32 -15.00 -18.38
N GLU A 141 -16.06 -15.89 -19.05
CA GLU A 141 -17.52 -15.86 -19.05
C GLU A 141 -18.10 -16.22 -17.70
N GLN A 142 -17.44 -17.10 -16.93
CA GLN A 142 -17.92 -17.51 -15.61
C GLN A 142 -17.86 -16.36 -14.59
N LYS A 143 -16.84 -15.53 -14.67
CA LYS A 143 -16.66 -14.35 -13.81
C LYS A 143 -17.32 -13.09 -14.39
N ASP A 144 -17.69 -13.13 -15.68
CA ASP A 144 -18.08 -11.96 -16.46
C ASP A 144 -17.05 -10.81 -16.36
N MET A 145 -15.77 -11.12 -16.56
CA MET A 145 -14.65 -10.17 -16.45
C MET A 145 -13.63 -10.39 -17.55
N PHE A 146 -12.85 -9.35 -17.84
CA PHE A 146 -11.65 -9.49 -18.67
C PHE A 146 -10.42 -9.66 -17.78
N CYS A 147 -9.52 -10.54 -18.20
CA CYS A 147 -8.25 -10.82 -17.55
C CYS A 147 -7.09 -10.33 -18.43
N TYR A 148 -6.18 -9.57 -17.85
CA TYR A 148 -4.89 -9.20 -18.45
C TYR A 148 -3.79 -10.05 -17.83
N ALA A 149 -3.23 -10.97 -18.62
CA ALA A 149 -2.08 -11.78 -18.22
C ALA A 149 -0.78 -11.14 -18.71
N PHE A 150 0.21 -11.01 -17.84
CA PHE A 150 1.50 -10.41 -18.20
C PHE A 150 2.65 -10.85 -17.30
N ASP A 151 3.89 -10.75 -17.79
CA ASP A 151 5.12 -10.85 -17.01
C ASP A 151 5.78 -9.46 -16.92
N TYR A 152 6.12 -9.01 -15.72
CA TYR A 152 6.80 -7.73 -15.49
C TYR A 152 8.12 -7.61 -16.23
N LYS A 153 8.82 -8.71 -16.52
CA LYS A 153 10.06 -8.72 -17.28
C LYS A 153 9.91 -8.15 -18.68
N ASN A 154 8.70 -8.19 -19.24
CA ASN A 154 8.41 -7.61 -20.55
C ASN A 154 8.28 -6.08 -20.51
N PHE A 155 8.04 -5.48 -19.34
CA PHE A 155 7.72 -4.06 -19.19
C PHE A 155 8.75 -3.25 -18.43
N VAL A 156 9.45 -3.85 -17.45
CA VAL A 156 10.37 -3.15 -16.54
C VAL A 156 11.74 -3.81 -16.53
N THR A 157 12.76 -2.99 -16.38
CA THR A 157 14.17 -3.44 -16.33
C THR A 157 14.73 -3.47 -14.90
N HIS A 158 13.92 -3.08 -13.91
CA HIS A 158 14.31 -3.02 -12.51
C HIS A 158 13.27 -3.72 -11.63
N ASN A 159 13.67 -4.13 -10.44
CA ASN A 159 12.83 -4.88 -9.50
C ASN A 159 12.24 -6.19 -10.07
N THR A 160 12.90 -6.78 -11.08
CA THR A 160 12.49 -8.08 -11.64
C THR A 160 13.02 -9.26 -10.84
N ASP A 161 13.88 -9.03 -9.86
CA ASP A 161 14.34 -10.02 -8.87
C ASP A 161 13.35 -10.11 -7.69
N ILE A 162 12.07 -10.26 -8.01
CA ILE A 162 10.98 -10.45 -7.07
C ILE A 162 10.50 -11.90 -7.15
N TYR A 163 9.74 -12.33 -6.14
CA TYR A 163 9.26 -13.70 -6.04
C TYR A 163 8.36 -14.09 -7.22
N GLN A 164 7.43 -13.20 -7.58
CA GLN A 164 6.48 -13.41 -8.68
C GLN A 164 6.53 -12.24 -9.66
N ASN A 165 6.70 -12.53 -10.94
CA ASN A 165 6.67 -11.54 -12.01
C ASN A 165 5.41 -11.67 -12.88
N SER A 166 4.85 -12.87 -13.03
CA SER A 166 3.66 -13.12 -13.86
C SER A 166 2.39 -12.93 -13.06
N TRP A 167 1.47 -12.16 -13.59
CA TRP A 167 0.23 -11.78 -12.93
C TRP A 167 -0.95 -11.84 -13.87
N GLU A 168 -2.11 -12.13 -13.29
CA GLU A 168 -3.43 -12.02 -13.91
C GLU A 168 -4.24 -10.93 -13.21
N ILE A 169 -4.60 -9.90 -13.95
CA ILE A 169 -5.35 -8.74 -13.45
C ILE A 169 -6.73 -8.74 -14.08
N TYR A 170 -7.75 -8.56 -13.26
CA TYR A 170 -9.13 -8.62 -13.70
C TYR A 170 -9.82 -7.25 -13.68
N THR A 171 -10.76 -7.04 -14.61
CA THR A 171 -11.65 -5.87 -14.62
C THR A 171 -12.72 -6.01 -13.54
N ASN A 172 -12.31 -6.26 -12.30
CA ASN A 172 -13.22 -6.43 -11.18
C ASN A 172 -13.68 -5.09 -10.62
N LYS A 173 -14.96 -5.01 -10.25
CA LYS A 173 -15.58 -3.91 -9.51
C LYS A 173 -15.41 -2.51 -10.12
N GLU A 174 -16.07 -1.57 -9.50
CA GLU A 174 -15.98 -0.14 -9.83
C GLU A 174 -14.65 0.44 -9.42
N ARG A 175 -14.19 1.44 -10.17
CA ARG A 175 -13.03 2.28 -9.83
C ARG A 175 -13.43 3.75 -9.81
N LEU A 176 -12.64 4.58 -9.14
CA LEU A 176 -12.81 6.02 -9.13
C LEU A 176 -11.83 6.66 -10.12
N ARG A 177 -12.38 7.30 -11.14
CA ARG A 177 -11.62 8.05 -12.14
C ARG A 177 -11.66 9.54 -11.82
N LYS A 178 -10.47 10.18 -11.79
CA LYS A 178 -10.38 11.65 -11.63
C LYS A 178 -10.91 12.37 -12.86
N ILE A 179 -11.74 13.39 -12.66
CA ILE A 179 -12.29 14.23 -13.73
C ILE A 179 -11.30 15.36 -14.01
N PHE A 180 -10.98 15.56 -15.27
CA PHE A 180 -10.10 16.63 -15.75
C PHE A 180 -10.89 17.58 -16.63
N GLU A 181 -10.73 18.90 -16.42
CA GLU A 181 -11.22 19.95 -17.28
C GLU A 181 -10.03 20.80 -17.77
N ASN A 182 -9.94 21.00 -19.08
CA ASN A 182 -8.82 21.72 -19.70
C ASN A 182 -7.43 21.23 -19.28
N GLY A 183 -7.28 19.91 -19.08
CA GLY A 183 -6.02 19.28 -18.67
C GLY A 183 -5.66 19.45 -17.19
N ARG A 184 -6.55 20.02 -16.37
CA ARG A 184 -6.37 20.19 -14.93
C ARG A 184 -7.35 19.32 -14.14
N PRO A 185 -6.93 18.68 -13.03
CA PRO A 185 -7.85 17.94 -12.20
C PRO A 185 -8.88 18.88 -11.56
N THR A 186 -10.15 18.50 -11.61
CA THR A 186 -11.26 19.29 -11.01
C THR A 186 -11.39 19.06 -9.50
N GLY A 187 -10.68 18.09 -8.93
CA GLY A 187 -10.88 17.61 -7.58
C GLY A 187 -12.11 16.69 -7.42
N LYS A 188 -12.81 16.40 -8.52
CA LYS A 188 -13.96 15.47 -8.54
C LYS A 188 -13.55 14.13 -9.11
N THR A 189 -14.31 13.10 -8.72
CA THR A 189 -14.19 11.75 -9.25
C THR A 189 -15.51 11.26 -9.82
N GLU A 190 -15.45 10.32 -10.74
CA GLU A 190 -16.60 9.57 -11.22
C GLU A 190 -16.38 8.07 -11.03
N LYS A 191 -17.45 7.33 -10.83
CA LYS A 191 -17.42 5.88 -10.78
C LYS A 191 -17.42 5.32 -12.19
N ILE A 192 -16.50 4.41 -12.47
CA ILE A 192 -16.43 3.66 -13.73
C ILE A 192 -16.53 2.17 -13.43
N GLU A 193 -17.30 1.46 -14.23
CA GLU A 193 -17.42 0.02 -14.19
C GLU A 193 -16.55 -0.58 -15.30
N LEU A 194 -15.45 -1.25 -14.91
CA LEU A 194 -14.36 -1.60 -15.82
C LEU A 194 -14.76 -2.65 -16.87
N THR A 195 -15.51 -3.67 -16.47
CA THR A 195 -15.95 -4.73 -17.38
C THR A 195 -16.90 -4.18 -18.45
N GLN A 196 -17.86 -3.35 -18.03
CA GLN A 196 -18.81 -2.73 -18.95
C GLN A 196 -18.09 -1.78 -19.92
N MET A 197 -17.14 -0.99 -19.39
CA MET A 197 -16.30 -0.09 -20.20
C MET A 197 -15.49 -0.88 -21.24
N MET A 198 -14.94 -2.05 -20.88
CA MET A 198 -14.22 -2.91 -21.82
C MET A 198 -15.12 -3.47 -22.90
N LYS A 199 -16.33 -3.95 -22.54
CA LYS A 199 -17.34 -4.43 -23.50
C LYS A 199 -17.71 -3.35 -24.51
N GLU A 200 -17.94 -2.13 -24.07
CA GLU A 200 -18.26 -0.98 -24.92
C GLU A 200 -17.12 -0.62 -25.89
N VAL A 201 -15.88 -0.60 -25.39
CA VAL A 201 -14.69 -0.30 -26.19
C VAL A 201 -14.49 -1.34 -27.29
N LEU A 202 -14.57 -2.63 -26.97
CA LEU A 202 -14.40 -3.72 -27.94
C LEU A 202 -15.53 -3.72 -28.98
N THR A 203 -16.79 -3.62 -28.53
CA THR A 203 -17.95 -3.57 -29.43
C THR A 203 -17.87 -2.37 -30.37
N GLY A 204 -17.51 -1.17 -29.85
CA GLY A 204 -17.33 0.04 -30.65
C GLY A 204 -16.21 -0.05 -31.67
N ALA A 205 -15.23 -0.91 -31.47
CA ALA A 205 -14.13 -1.19 -32.37
C ALA A 205 -14.41 -2.37 -33.31
N GLY A 206 -15.55 -3.05 -33.18
CA GLY A 206 -15.87 -4.26 -33.96
C GLY A 206 -15.05 -5.50 -33.56
N VAL A 207 -14.51 -5.51 -32.33
CA VAL A 207 -13.78 -6.65 -31.78
C VAL A 207 -14.75 -7.59 -31.06
N GLU A 208 -14.90 -8.81 -31.57
CA GLU A 208 -15.68 -9.86 -30.91
C GLU A 208 -14.87 -10.51 -29.79
N TYR A 209 -15.51 -10.85 -28.66
CA TYR A 209 -14.87 -11.55 -27.56
C TYR A 209 -15.66 -12.81 -27.20
N LYS A 210 -14.94 -13.88 -26.90
CA LYS A 210 -15.48 -15.18 -26.47
C LYS A 210 -14.66 -15.70 -25.31
N ASP A 211 -15.26 -16.58 -24.52
CA ASP A 211 -14.59 -17.20 -23.38
C ASP A 211 -13.24 -17.83 -23.77
N GLY A 212 -12.19 -17.47 -23.04
CA GLY A 212 -10.82 -17.98 -23.21
C GLY A 212 -10.10 -17.57 -24.50
N HIS A 213 -10.71 -16.80 -25.40
CA HIS A 213 -10.03 -16.31 -26.60
C HIS A 213 -9.07 -15.16 -26.27
N ASN A 214 -7.82 -15.27 -26.79
CA ASN A 214 -6.84 -14.19 -26.63
C ASN A 214 -7.12 -13.04 -27.60
N LEU A 215 -7.45 -11.88 -27.06
CA LEU A 215 -7.92 -10.71 -27.80
C LEU A 215 -6.78 -9.80 -28.31
N ILE A 216 -5.51 -10.09 -27.99
CA ILE A 216 -4.39 -9.17 -28.32
C ILE A 216 -4.33 -8.87 -29.81
N ASP A 217 -4.35 -9.89 -30.67
CA ASP A 217 -4.26 -9.72 -32.12
C ASP A 217 -5.46 -8.96 -32.67
N ASP A 218 -6.66 -9.25 -32.21
CA ASP A 218 -7.88 -8.56 -32.63
C ASP A 218 -7.85 -7.08 -32.25
N ILE A 219 -7.38 -6.77 -31.03
CA ILE A 219 -7.21 -5.39 -30.56
C ILE A 219 -6.09 -4.68 -31.32
N LEU A 220 -4.96 -5.36 -31.61
CA LEU A 220 -3.88 -4.81 -32.43
C LEU A 220 -4.32 -4.51 -33.87
N ASN A 221 -5.25 -5.28 -34.43
CA ASN A 221 -5.83 -5.04 -35.76
C ASN A 221 -6.87 -3.91 -35.76
N SER A 222 -7.31 -3.44 -34.60
CA SER A 222 -8.25 -2.34 -34.45
C SER A 222 -7.57 -0.95 -34.55
N ASN A 223 -8.31 0.10 -34.29
CA ASN A 223 -7.78 1.48 -34.31
C ASN A 223 -7.00 1.85 -33.05
N ASP A 224 -6.12 2.87 -33.14
CA ASP A 224 -5.26 3.31 -32.03
C ASP A 224 -6.04 3.81 -30.81
N ASN A 225 -7.27 4.30 -31.00
CA ASN A 225 -8.14 4.73 -29.89
C ASN A 225 -8.61 3.53 -29.06
N CYS A 226 -8.99 2.42 -29.69
CA CYS A 226 -9.33 1.19 -29.01
C CYS A 226 -8.14 0.70 -28.16
N ILE A 227 -6.95 0.62 -28.74
CA ILE A 227 -5.73 0.22 -28.03
C ILE A 227 -5.47 1.11 -26.82
N LYS A 228 -5.61 2.44 -27.01
CA LYS A 228 -5.45 3.39 -25.90
C LYS A 228 -6.45 3.12 -24.77
N GLN A 229 -7.73 2.94 -25.11
CA GLN A 229 -8.77 2.71 -24.11
C GLN A 229 -8.59 1.37 -23.38
N VAL A 230 -8.17 0.31 -24.08
CA VAL A 230 -7.83 -0.98 -23.46
C VAL A 230 -6.68 -0.84 -22.46
N LEU A 231 -5.63 -0.09 -22.78
CA LEU A 231 -4.52 0.19 -21.87
C LEU A 231 -4.94 1.11 -20.71
N ASP A 232 -5.82 2.08 -20.94
CA ASP A 232 -6.39 2.90 -19.86
C ASP A 232 -7.22 2.06 -18.88
N ILE A 233 -8.03 1.10 -19.37
CA ILE A 233 -8.79 0.17 -18.55
C ILE A 233 -7.84 -0.71 -17.72
N PHE A 234 -6.76 -1.20 -18.30
CA PHE A 234 -5.73 -1.92 -17.57
C PHE A 234 -5.18 -1.10 -16.41
N LEU A 235 -4.80 0.18 -16.65
CA LEU A 235 -4.31 1.07 -15.60
C LEU A 235 -5.33 1.30 -14.48
N TYR A 236 -6.62 1.37 -14.79
CA TYR A 236 -7.66 1.40 -13.76
C TYR A 236 -7.81 0.06 -13.04
N SER A 237 -7.64 -1.06 -13.75
CA SER A 237 -7.74 -2.41 -13.15
C SER A 237 -6.66 -2.62 -12.09
N ILE A 238 -5.43 -2.15 -12.31
CA ILE A 238 -4.33 -2.25 -11.33
C ILE A 238 -4.39 -1.21 -10.20
N GLN A 239 -5.34 -0.27 -10.25
CA GLN A 239 -5.48 0.76 -9.23
C GLN A 239 -5.97 0.17 -7.92
N LEU A 240 -5.07 -0.02 -6.97
CA LEU A 240 -5.38 -0.58 -5.65
C LEU A 240 -6.20 0.39 -4.80
N ARG A 241 -5.75 1.65 -4.68
CA ARG A 241 -6.40 2.70 -3.88
C ARG A 241 -7.46 3.44 -4.68
N ASN A 242 -8.67 3.51 -4.14
CA ASN A 242 -9.81 4.21 -4.70
C ASN A 242 -10.29 5.29 -3.73
N SER A 243 -9.74 6.51 -3.87
CA SER A 243 -10.05 7.65 -3.00
C SER A 243 -10.90 8.68 -3.75
N LYS A 244 -11.93 9.21 -3.11
CA LYS A 244 -12.69 10.33 -3.64
C LYS A 244 -11.86 11.63 -3.68
N GLY A 245 -12.28 12.57 -4.51
CA GLY A 245 -11.67 13.89 -4.59
C GLY A 245 -11.96 14.74 -3.35
N GLU A 246 -11.06 15.67 -3.04
CA GLU A 246 -11.14 16.54 -1.86
C GLU A 246 -12.38 17.45 -1.82
N ASN A 247 -13.03 17.67 -2.98
CA ASN A 247 -14.16 18.58 -3.16
C ASN A 247 -15.53 17.87 -3.25
N GLU A 248 -15.60 16.58 -2.86
CA GLU A 248 -16.85 15.85 -2.87
C GLU A 248 -17.46 15.78 -1.47
N ASP A 249 -18.72 16.19 -1.33
CA ASP A 249 -19.55 15.93 -0.16
C ASP A 249 -19.76 14.42 -0.05
N SER A 250 -19.01 13.76 0.81
CA SER A 250 -19.02 12.32 0.90
C SER A 250 -19.25 11.85 2.32
N LYS A 251 -20.08 10.83 2.43
CA LYS A 251 -20.20 10.07 3.66
C LYS A 251 -18.92 9.26 3.86
N GLU A 252 -18.43 9.18 5.07
CA GLU A 252 -17.15 8.56 5.48
C GLU A 252 -16.87 7.16 4.92
N SER A 253 -17.88 6.38 4.57
CA SER A 253 -17.76 4.99 4.16
C SER A 253 -17.12 4.75 2.79
N ASP A 254 -16.98 5.77 1.95
CA ASP A 254 -16.50 5.63 0.58
C ASP A 254 -15.05 6.13 0.37
N TYR A 255 -14.39 6.56 1.45
CA TYR A 255 -13.01 7.06 1.37
C TYR A 255 -11.98 5.96 1.43
N ASP A 256 -10.95 6.13 0.62
CA ASP A 256 -9.71 5.35 0.70
C ASP A 256 -9.90 3.83 0.65
N ARG A 257 -10.90 3.39 -0.11
CA ARG A 257 -11.17 1.97 -0.35
C ARG A 257 -10.00 1.29 -1.07
N ILE A 258 -9.61 0.13 -0.61
CA ILE A 258 -8.71 -0.77 -1.30
C ILE A 258 -9.54 -1.82 -2.03
N ILE A 259 -9.21 -2.04 -3.31
CA ILE A 259 -9.77 -3.13 -4.12
C ILE A 259 -8.60 -3.88 -4.76
N SER A 260 -8.41 -5.14 -4.39
CA SER A 260 -7.39 -5.97 -5.02
C SER A 260 -7.70 -6.20 -6.51
N PRO A 261 -6.72 -6.05 -7.39
CA PRO A 261 -6.87 -6.38 -8.81
C PRO A 261 -6.67 -7.87 -9.10
N VAL A 262 -6.19 -8.63 -8.13
CA VAL A 262 -5.78 -10.02 -8.22
C VAL A 262 -6.65 -10.89 -7.33
N LEU A 263 -6.93 -12.11 -7.77
CA LEU A 263 -7.57 -13.13 -6.93
C LEU A 263 -6.59 -13.61 -5.85
N ASN A 264 -7.08 -13.72 -4.62
CA ASN A 264 -6.35 -14.36 -3.53
C ASN A 264 -6.42 -15.89 -3.63
N GLN A 265 -5.84 -16.61 -2.69
CA GLN A 265 -5.87 -18.08 -2.63
C GLN A 265 -7.28 -18.67 -2.50
N GLU A 266 -8.22 -17.89 -1.98
CA GLU A 266 -9.63 -18.28 -1.82
C GLU A 266 -10.47 -18.01 -3.09
N ASN A 267 -9.83 -17.59 -4.19
CA ASN A 267 -10.46 -17.12 -5.43
C ASN A 267 -11.40 -15.92 -5.23
N GLU A 268 -11.05 -15.04 -4.28
CA GLU A 268 -11.81 -13.83 -3.99
C GLU A 268 -10.94 -12.58 -4.21
N PHE A 269 -11.56 -11.48 -4.62
CA PHE A 269 -10.91 -10.17 -4.64
C PHE A 269 -11.09 -9.48 -3.28
N PHE A 270 -9.98 -9.13 -2.66
CA PHE A 270 -10.05 -8.36 -1.42
C PHE A 270 -10.64 -6.98 -1.67
N ASP A 271 -11.56 -6.60 -0.79
CA ASP A 271 -12.23 -5.31 -0.79
C ASP A 271 -12.35 -4.84 0.66
N SER A 272 -11.63 -3.76 0.98
CA SER A 272 -11.52 -3.30 2.37
C SER A 272 -12.84 -2.88 3.01
N VAL A 273 -13.81 -2.37 2.23
CA VAL A 273 -15.13 -1.99 2.74
C VAL A 273 -15.94 -3.24 3.11
N VAL A 274 -15.98 -4.23 2.20
CA VAL A 274 -16.67 -5.49 2.46
C VAL A 274 -16.05 -6.21 3.66
N TYR A 275 -14.73 -6.19 3.73
CA TYR A 275 -13.98 -6.76 4.85
C TYR A 275 -14.29 -6.06 6.17
N ALA A 276 -14.23 -4.72 6.20
CA ALA A 276 -14.52 -3.92 7.39
C ALA A 276 -15.95 -4.16 7.91
N ASP A 277 -16.93 -4.24 7.02
CA ASP A 277 -18.33 -4.50 7.40
C ASP A 277 -18.53 -5.89 8.00
N LYS A 278 -17.78 -6.89 7.53
CA LYS A 278 -17.78 -8.23 8.11
C LYS A 278 -17.22 -8.22 9.54
N TYR A 279 -16.10 -7.53 9.77
CA TYR A 279 -15.42 -7.50 11.08
C TYR A 279 -16.09 -6.60 12.10
N LYS A 280 -16.72 -5.49 11.71
CA LYS A 280 -17.54 -4.67 12.60
C LYS A 280 -18.68 -5.46 13.27
N LYS A 281 -19.21 -6.46 12.57
CA LYS A 281 -20.30 -7.32 13.11
C LYS A 281 -19.80 -8.36 14.11
N ASP A 282 -18.55 -8.78 14.01
CA ASP A 282 -18.00 -9.89 14.80
C ASP A 282 -17.24 -9.42 16.07
N GLU A 283 -17.14 -8.11 16.33
CA GLU A 283 -16.34 -7.50 17.42
C GLU A 283 -14.88 -7.99 17.50
N LYS A 284 -14.37 -8.58 16.42
CA LYS A 284 -13.00 -9.06 16.33
C LYS A 284 -12.06 -7.96 15.82
N LEU A 285 -10.81 -8.02 16.25
CA LEU A 285 -9.76 -7.17 15.67
C LEU A 285 -9.55 -7.60 14.22
N ALA A 286 -9.58 -6.62 13.31
CA ALA A 286 -9.27 -6.84 11.92
C ALA A 286 -7.80 -7.24 11.77
N ASP A 287 -7.53 -8.35 11.07
CA ASP A 287 -6.19 -8.83 10.74
C ASP A 287 -5.69 -8.30 9.39
N LYS A 288 -6.54 -7.62 8.64
CA LYS A 288 -6.24 -6.97 7.34
C LYS A 288 -6.64 -5.49 7.39
N PRO A 289 -6.05 -4.65 6.54
CA PRO A 289 -6.35 -3.22 6.54
C PRO A 289 -7.79 -2.94 6.06
N ILE A 290 -8.45 -2.01 6.75
CA ILE A 290 -9.85 -1.61 6.48
C ILE A 290 -9.96 -0.45 5.48
N ASP A 291 -8.85 0.24 5.20
CA ASP A 291 -8.75 1.34 4.24
C ASP A 291 -7.30 1.47 3.72
N ALA A 292 -7.06 2.43 2.83
CA ALA A 292 -5.76 2.62 2.20
C ALA A 292 -4.69 3.20 3.15
N ASP A 293 -5.06 4.00 4.13
CA ASP A 293 -4.13 4.53 5.12
C ASP A 293 -3.75 3.45 6.13
N ALA A 294 -4.73 2.65 6.57
CA ALA A 294 -4.48 1.44 7.35
C ALA A 294 -3.59 0.43 6.60
N ASN A 295 -3.71 0.32 5.26
CA ASN A 295 -2.80 -0.51 4.46
C ASN A 295 -1.35 -0.01 4.51
N GLY A 296 -1.15 1.30 4.41
CA GLY A 296 0.18 1.89 4.58
C GLY A 296 0.79 1.55 5.93
N ALA A 297 0.04 1.73 7.01
CA ALA A 297 0.47 1.41 8.38
C ALA A 297 0.72 -0.10 8.57
N TYR A 298 -0.15 -0.95 8.03
CA TYR A 298 0.00 -2.41 8.04
C TYR A 298 1.28 -2.86 7.35
N CYS A 299 1.57 -2.35 6.17
CA CYS A 299 2.79 -2.65 5.44
C CYS A 299 4.06 -2.13 6.14
N ILE A 300 4.00 -0.98 6.81
CA ILE A 300 5.09 -0.46 7.64
C ILE A 300 5.35 -1.41 8.81
N ALA A 301 4.31 -1.87 9.50
CA ALA A 301 4.43 -2.83 10.59
C ALA A 301 5.00 -4.18 10.12
N LEU A 302 4.53 -4.70 8.99
CA LEU A 302 5.07 -5.94 8.38
C LEU A 302 6.53 -5.79 7.95
N LYS A 303 6.90 -4.65 7.41
CA LYS A 303 8.29 -4.36 7.03
C LYS A 303 9.19 -4.34 8.27
N GLY A 304 8.69 -3.75 9.35
CA GLY A 304 9.35 -3.81 10.66
C GLY A 304 9.49 -5.23 11.20
N LEU A 305 8.43 -6.03 11.12
CA LEU A 305 8.48 -7.45 11.49
C LEU A 305 9.53 -8.21 10.67
N TYR A 306 9.58 -7.96 9.37
CA TYR A 306 10.57 -8.59 8.49
C TYR A 306 12.00 -8.20 8.89
N GLU A 307 12.27 -6.94 9.20
CA GLU A 307 13.58 -6.50 9.73
C GLU A 307 13.95 -7.26 11.02
N ILE A 308 13.03 -7.37 11.95
CA ILE A 308 13.26 -8.10 13.22
C ILE A 308 13.55 -9.59 12.96
N LEU A 309 12.83 -10.21 12.03
CA LEU A 309 13.09 -11.61 11.66
C LEU A 309 14.48 -11.78 11.02
N GLN A 310 14.92 -10.83 10.18
CA GLN A 310 16.27 -10.84 9.61
C GLN A 310 17.33 -10.69 10.71
N ILE A 311 17.10 -9.82 11.68
CA ILE A 311 17.97 -9.70 12.86
C ILE A 311 18.06 -11.03 13.59
N LYS A 312 16.92 -11.61 13.96
CA LYS A 312 16.85 -12.86 14.69
C LYS A 312 17.59 -14.02 13.98
N ASN A 313 17.49 -14.06 12.66
CA ASN A 313 18.06 -15.16 11.86
C ASN A 313 19.56 -14.98 11.56
N ASN A 314 20.04 -13.73 11.49
CA ASN A 314 21.40 -13.44 11.03
C ASN A 314 22.34 -12.94 12.15
N TRP A 315 21.78 -12.51 13.30
CA TRP A 315 22.60 -12.02 14.40
C TRP A 315 23.29 -13.15 15.16
N LYS A 316 24.60 -13.01 15.36
CA LYS A 316 25.39 -13.88 16.23
C LYS A 316 25.79 -13.16 17.51
N GLU A 317 25.75 -13.87 18.63
CA GLU A 317 26.16 -13.30 19.92
C GLU A 317 27.59 -12.77 19.86
N GLY A 318 27.76 -11.53 20.27
CA GLY A 318 29.05 -10.82 20.24
C GLY A 318 29.31 -9.97 18.97
N GLU A 319 28.45 -10.03 17.96
CA GLU A 319 28.54 -9.13 16.80
C GLU A 319 27.95 -7.75 17.11
N VAL A 320 28.67 -6.70 16.70
CA VAL A 320 28.15 -5.32 16.79
C VAL A 320 27.05 -5.16 15.76
N PHE A 321 25.86 -4.89 16.25
CA PHE A 321 24.70 -4.64 15.43
C PHE A 321 24.85 -3.31 14.68
N SER A 322 24.89 -3.33 13.36
CA SER A 322 24.92 -2.12 12.54
C SER A 322 23.63 -1.97 11.76
N ARG A 323 23.10 -0.76 11.66
CA ARG A 323 21.92 -0.45 10.84
C ARG A 323 22.13 -0.80 9.36
N ASP A 324 23.36 -0.81 8.88
CA ASP A 324 23.66 -1.15 7.48
C ASP A 324 23.47 -2.65 7.19
N THR A 325 23.57 -3.51 8.23
CA THR A 325 23.24 -4.94 8.12
C THR A 325 21.75 -5.23 8.09
N LEU A 326 20.91 -4.23 8.41
CA LEU A 326 19.45 -4.31 8.45
C LEU A 326 18.77 -3.74 7.21
N LYS A 327 19.51 -3.28 6.22
CA LYS A 327 18.90 -2.72 5.01
C LYS A 327 18.14 -3.79 4.25
N ILE A 328 16.82 -3.73 4.36
CA ILE A 328 15.92 -4.44 3.45
C ILE A 328 15.95 -3.73 2.11
N THR A 329 16.32 -4.44 1.06
CA THR A 329 16.16 -3.94 -0.31
C THR A 329 14.68 -3.94 -0.71
N ASN A 330 14.32 -3.16 -1.72
CA ASN A 330 12.96 -3.22 -2.27
C ASN A 330 12.60 -4.62 -2.79
N ALA A 331 13.56 -5.32 -3.39
CA ALA A 331 13.36 -6.68 -3.88
C ALA A 331 13.08 -7.67 -2.72
N ASP A 332 13.82 -7.58 -1.61
CA ASP A 332 13.58 -8.41 -0.43
C ASP A 332 12.20 -8.15 0.17
N TRP A 333 11.81 -6.89 0.24
CA TRP A 333 10.49 -6.50 0.72
C TRP A 333 9.36 -7.03 -0.17
N LEU A 334 9.47 -6.88 -1.48
CA LEU A 334 8.48 -7.37 -2.43
C LEU A 334 8.37 -8.90 -2.38
N ARG A 335 9.51 -9.61 -2.34
CA ARG A 335 9.53 -11.07 -2.16
C ARG A 335 8.84 -11.51 -0.87
N PHE A 336 9.12 -10.83 0.24
CA PHE A 336 8.49 -11.15 1.53
C PHE A 336 6.97 -10.97 1.47
N MET A 337 6.49 -9.86 0.91
CA MET A 337 5.05 -9.62 0.79
C MET A 337 4.36 -10.63 -0.14
N GLN A 338 5.00 -10.97 -1.25
CA GLN A 338 4.47 -11.96 -2.18
C GLN A 338 4.45 -13.37 -1.59
N SER A 339 5.51 -13.77 -0.83
CA SER A 339 5.52 -15.08 -0.16
C SER A 339 4.40 -15.21 0.88
N ARG A 340 4.04 -14.14 1.57
CA ARG A 340 2.91 -14.12 2.51
C ARG A 340 1.55 -14.24 1.83
N GLY A 341 1.42 -13.74 0.62
CA GLY A 341 0.19 -13.87 -0.18
C GLY A 341 -0.10 -15.31 -0.61
N PHE A 342 0.87 -16.22 -0.44
CA PHE A 342 0.77 -17.64 -0.77
C PHE A 342 0.78 -18.56 0.48
N GLU A 343 0.87 -18.01 1.69
CA GLU A 343 0.65 -18.70 2.98
C GLU A 343 -0.80 -18.53 3.46
#